data_2463f1a39291394fa74a60ffd0270955
#
_entry.id   2463f1a39291394fa74a60ffd0270955
#
_cell.length_a   1.000
_cell.length_b   1.000
_cell.length_c   1.000
_cell.angle_alpha   90.00
_cell.angle_beta   90.00
_cell.angle_gamma   90.00
#
_symmetry.space_group_name_H-M   'P 1'
#
loop_
_entity.id
_entity.type
_entity.pdbx_description
1 polymer ?
#
loop_
_entity_poly.entity_id
_entity_poly.type
_entity_poly.pdbx_seq_one_letter_code
_entity_poly.pdbx_strand_id
1 'polypeptide(L)'
;MLSATLKCLSLLIISFLLNIPPACSDPVDIQRLTWAGVKLSNENATVFIDTMATDIWDGAAPEKFVKPEANTPRRYALITHIHNDHFDTEGLHELLGERGYVICHQPIAAYVASRGFKVIPVTLNQSISRGGFWFTALPASDGFGDAQVSWLVSTETQKVFHGGDTLWHGDFERIGAQYGPIDIAFLPINGVSVPGPLGAYSPRVMTPQQAVDAAKLLRAKVISPIHFGVTSAPGYVEVEKPLQALRDAVADQPLSAVHLLPGDSLQQ
;
A
#
# COMPACT_ATOMS: atom_id res chain seq x y z
N MET A 1 -15.20 66.47 -53.70
CA MET A 1 -14.64 66.32 -52.34
C MET A 1 -15.58 65.44 -51.56
N LEU A 2 -15.32 64.11 -51.50
CA LEU A 2 -16.12 63.18 -50.74
C LEU A 2 -15.31 62.82 -49.49
N SER A 3 -15.86 63.12 -48.30
CA SER A 3 -15.34 62.72 -47.01
C SER A 3 -15.90 61.34 -46.63
N ALA A 4 -15.05 60.33 -46.51
CA ALA A 4 -15.42 59.00 -46.04
C ALA A 4 -15.19 58.95 -44.53
N THR A 5 -16.24 58.83 -43.74
CA THR A 5 -16.22 58.59 -42.29
C THR A 5 -16.09 57.09 -42.00
N LEU A 6 -14.95 56.71 -41.46
CA LEU A 6 -14.67 55.37 -41.03
C LEU A 6 -15.30 55.14 -39.64
N LYS A 7 -16.31 54.26 -39.52
CA LYS A 7 -16.89 53.84 -38.25
C LYS A 7 -16.07 52.68 -37.71
N CYS A 8 -15.33 52.92 -36.63
CA CYS A 8 -14.70 51.86 -35.83
C CYS A 8 -15.75 51.06 -35.05
N LEU A 9 -15.90 49.79 -35.38
CA LEU A 9 -16.74 48.85 -34.65
C LEU A 9 -15.87 48.16 -33.56
N SER A 10 -16.01 48.58 -32.32
CA SER A 10 -15.32 47.97 -31.18
C SER A 10 -16.01 46.67 -30.81
N LEU A 11 -15.33 45.54 -31.04
CA LEU A 11 -15.79 44.22 -30.63
C LEU A 11 -15.45 44.02 -29.14
N LEU A 12 -16.47 44.04 -28.30
CA LEU A 12 -16.32 43.71 -26.86
C LEU A 12 -16.23 42.19 -26.70
N ILE A 13 -15.03 41.66 -26.50
CA ILE A 13 -14.84 40.25 -26.13
C ILE A 13 -15.11 40.13 -24.63
N ILE A 14 -16.30 39.62 -24.26
CA ILE A 14 -16.63 39.25 -22.90
C ILE A 14 -16.01 37.88 -22.66
N SER A 15 -14.86 37.84 -21.99
CA SER A 15 -14.27 36.61 -21.50
C SER A 15 -15.06 36.09 -20.28
N PHE A 16 -15.91 35.09 -20.48
CA PHE A 16 -16.46 34.31 -19.38
C PHE A 16 -15.34 33.48 -18.79
N LEU A 17 -14.74 33.95 -17.70
CA LEU A 17 -13.95 33.12 -16.81
C LEU A 17 -14.92 32.14 -16.14
N LEU A 18 -15.00 30.92 -16.66
CA LEU A 18 -15.60 29.80 -15.94
C LEU A 18 -14.75 29.59 -14.68
N ASN A 19 -15.24 30.04 -13.53
CA ASN A 19 -14.77 29.60 -12.23
C ASN A 19 -15.16 28.13 -12.11
N ILE A 20 -14.30 27.23 -12.60
CA ILE A 20 -14.36 25.80 -12.26
C ILE A 20 -13.82 25.73 -10.85
N PRO A 21 -14.65 25.39 -9.84
CA PRO A 21 -14.12 25.14 -8.51
C PRO A 21 -13.04 24.06 -8.63
N PRO A 22 -11.93 24.13 -7.87
CA PRO A 22 -10.98 23.05 -7.85
C PRO A 22 -11.76 21.78 -7.51
N ALA A 23 -11.58 20.73 -8.32
CA ALA A 23 -12.15 19.43 -8.03
C ALA A 23 -11.60 19.04 -6.66
N CYS A 24 -12.45 19.12 -5.64
CA CYS A 24 -12.12 18.61 -4.32
C CYS A 24 -12.02 17.09 -4.54
N SER A 25 -10.81 16.55 -4.60
CA SER A 25 -10.65 15.09 -4.63
C SER A 25 -11.16 14.58 -3.30
N ASP A 26 -12.17 13.72 -3.33
CA ASP A 26 -12.71 13.13 -2.12
C ASP A 26 -11.60 12.43 -1.34
N PRO A 27 -11.61 12.55 0.00
CA PRO A 27 -10.62 11.92 0.84
C PRO A 27 -10.63 10.41 0.62
N VAL A 28 -9.46 9.80 0.61
CA VAL A 28 -9.32 8.34 0.54
C VAL A 28 -9.60 7.76 1.92
N ASP A 29 -10.57 6.87 2.02
CA ASP A 29 -10.73 6.04 3.21
C ASP A 29 -9.61 4.99 3.24
N ILE A 30 -8.85 4.95 4.33
CA ILE A 30 -7.75 4.01 4.56
C ILE A 30 -8.13 3.11 5.73
N GLN A 31 -8.39 1.84 5.46
CA GLN A 31 -8.76 0.86 6.47
C GLN A 31 -7.68 -0.21 6.62
N ARG A 32 -7.25 -0.46 7.87
CA ARG A 32 -6.42 -1.61 8.21
C ARG A 32 -7.28 -2.87 8.18
N LEU A 33 -6.79 -3.92 7.54
CA LEU A 33 -7.39 -5.25 7.55
C LEU A 33 -6.50 -6.21 8.35
N THR A 34 -6.86 -7.48 8.38
CA THR A 34 -6.10 -8.50 9.10
C THR A 34 -4.68 -8.66 8.52
N TRP A 35 -3.70 -8.90 9.36
CA TRP A 35 -2.31 -9.20 9.03
C TRP A 35 -1.60 -8.04 8.31
N ALA A 36 -1.23 -8.22 7.05
CA ALA A 36 -0.64 -7.17 6.21
C ALA A 36 -1.69 -6.40 5.40
N GLY A 37 -2.97 -6.77 5.50
CA GLY A 37 -4.03 -6.24 4.66
C GLY A 37 -4.32 -4.76 4.88
N VAL A 38 -4.44 -4.01 3.78
CA VAL A 38 -4.88 -2.61 3.77
C VAL A 38 -5.90 -2.40 2.67
N LYS A 39 -7.00 -1.70 2.97
CA LYS A 39 -8.00 -1.28 1.99
C LYS A 39 -7.94 0.23 1.82
N LEU A 40 -7.94 0.67 0.58
CA LEU A 40 -8.09 2.07 0.20
C LEU A 40 -9.35 2.21 -0.64
N SER A 41 -10.16 3.22 -0.39
CA SER A 41 -11.34 3.47 -1.21
C SER A 41 -11.58 4.96 -1.43
N ASN A 42 -12.05 5.28 -2.63
CA ASN A 42 -12.63 6.56 -3.01
C ASN A 42 -13.99 6.31 -3.69
N GLU A 43 -14.63 7.32 -4.22
CA GLU A 43 -15.91 7.18 -4.94
C GLU A 43 -15.81 6.28 -6.20
N ASN A 44 -14.63 6.13 -6.78
CA ASN A 44 -14.41 5.49 -8.08
C ASN A 44 -13.95 4.05 -7.98
N ALA A 45 -13.20 3.68 -6.95
CA ALA A 45 -12.58 2.36 -6.83
C ALA A 45 -12.31 1.94 -5.38
N THR A 46 -12.30 0.63 -5.15
CA THR A 46 -11.77 -0.02 -3.95
C THR A 46 -10.49 -0.77 -4.32
N VAL A 47 -9.45 -0.53 -3.55
CA VAL A 47 -8.11 -1.11 -3.70
C VAL A 47 -7.78 -1.92 -2.45
N PHE A 48 -7.35 -3.14 -2.63
CA PHE A 48 -6.92 -4.05 -1.57
C PHE A 48 -5.43 -4.31 -1.73
N ILE A 49 -4.64 -4.20 -0.67
CA ILE A 49 -3.21 -4.49 -0.69
C ILE A 49 -2.97 -5.65 0.26
N ASP A 50 -2.35 -6.74 -0.21
CA ASP A 50 -2.02 -7.95 0.56
C ASP A 50 -3.16 -8.41 1.49
N THR A 51 -4.37 -8.41 0.95
CA THR A 51 -5.59 -8.60 1.73
C THR A 51 -6.01 -10.05 1.76
N MET A 52 -6.12 -10.59 2.98
CA MET A 52 -6.69 -11.90 3.25
C MET A 52 -8.22 -11.76 3.32
N ALA A 53 -8.94 -12.47 2.47
CA ALA A 53 -10.40 -12.53 2.49
C ALA A 53 -10.93 -13.85 3.04
N THR A 54 -10.05 -14.85 3.21
CA THR A 54 -10.28 -16.08 3.96
C THR A 54 -9.42 -16.11 5.22
N ASP A 55 -9.89 -16.77 6.27
CA ASP A 55 -9.10 -17.00 7.48
C ASP A 55 -8.18 -18.22 7.28
N ILE A 56 -6.98 -17.97 6.79
CA ILE A 56 -5.98 -19.04 6.57
C ILE A 56 -5.41 -19.64 7.86
N TRP A 57 -5.72 -19.06 9.01
CA TRP A 57 -5.25 -19.51 10.32
C TRP A 57 -6.28 -20.37 11.07
N ASP A 58 -7.43 -20.71 10.46
CA ASP A 58 -8.50 -21.51 11.08
C ASP A 58 -8.89 -21.01 12.49
N GLY A 59 -9.04 -19.71 12.65
CA GLY A 59 -9.36 -19.07 13.92
C GLY A 59 -8.17 -18.84 14.87
N ALA A 60 -6.95 -19.23 14.46
CA ALA A 60 -5.72 -18.95 15.19
C ALA A 60 -4.96 -17.72 14.65
N ALA A 61 -5.66 -16.84 13.94
CA ALA A 61 -5.07 -15.60 13.43
C ALA A 61 -4.42 -14.80 14.56
N PRO A 62 -3.28 -14.12 14.29
CA PRO A 62 -2.56 -13.33 15.29
C PRO A 62 -3.37 -12.15 15.83
N GLU A 63 -4.42 -11.77 15.11
CA GLU A 63 -5.35 -10.69 15.46
C GLU A 63 -6.76 -11.03 14.93
N LYS A 64 -7.77 -10.21 15.29
CA LYS A 64 -9.14 -10.44 14.84
C LYS A 64 -9.21 -10.45 13.31
N PHE A 65 -9.71 -11.55 12.74
CA PHE A 65 -10.01 -11.59 11.31
C PHE A 65 -11.18 -10.65 10.97
N VAL A 66 -10.96 -9.80 9.97
CA VAL A 66 -11.99 -8.90 9.42
C VAL A 66 -12.16 -9.23 7.94
N LYS A 67 -13.35 -9.76 7.59
CA LYS A 67 -13.67 -10.04 6.19
C LYS A 67 -13.72 -8.71 5.42
N PRO A 68 -12.90 -8.53 4.38
CA PRO A 68 -12.90 -7.29 3.61
C PRO A 68 -14.14 -7.16 2.75
N GLU A 69 -14.61 -5.93 2.57
CA GLU A 69 -15.73 -5.60 1.71
C GLU A 69 -15.35 -4.50 0.72
N ALA A 70 -15.81 -4.63 -0.53
CA ALA A 70 -15.60 -3.61 -1.53
C ALA A 70 -16.70 -2.55 -1.48
N ASN A 71 -16.32 -1.28 -1.42
CA ASN A 71 -17.25 -0.15 -1.37
C ASN A 71 -17.75 0.28 -2.76
N THR A 72 -17.06 -0.16 -3.83
CA THR A 72 -17.35 0.25 -5.21
C THR A 72 -17.32 -0.95 -6.16
N PRO A 73 -17.95 -0.83 -7.36
CA PRO A 73 -17.91 -1.88 -8.38
C PRO A 73 -16.53 -2.09 -9.03
N ARG A 74 -15.66 -1.05 -9.04
CA ARG A 74 -14.28 -1.17 -9.55
C ARG A 74 -13.38 -1.63 -8.42
N ARG A 75 -12.75 -2.78 -8.60
CA ARG A 75 -11.96 -3.44 -7.57
C ARG A 75 -10.59 -3.80 -8.11
N TYR A 76 -9.57 -3.50 -7.32
CA TYR A 76 -8.18 -3.82 -7.61
C TYR A 76 -7.56 -4.49 -6.39
N ALA A 77 -6.80 -5.55 -6.61
CA ALA A 77 -5.91 -6.10 -5.58
C ALA A 77 -4.47 -5.84 -6.00
N LEU A 78 -3.69 -5.22 -5.12
CA LEU A 78 -2.24 -5.11 -5.23
C LEU A 78 -1.65 -6.21 -4.37
N ILE A 79 -0.76 -7.01 -4.95
CA ILE A 79 0.00 -8.01 -4.20
C ILE A 79 1.48 -7.65 -4.25
N THR A 80 2.12 -7.69 -3.09
CA THR A 80 3.56 -7.42 -3.00
C THR A 80 4.37 -8.62 -3.50
N HIS A 81 3.94 -9.83 -3.13
CA HIS A 81 4.55 -11.10 -3.51
C HIS A 81 3.51 -12.24 -3.41
N ILE A 82 3.93 -13.50 -3.65
CA ILE A 82 3.01 -14.63 -3.82
C ILE A 82 2.94 -15.60 -2.62
N HIS A 83 3.44 -15.22 -1.45
CA HIS A 83 3.24 -16.03 -0.25
C HIS A 83 1.75 -16.06 0.13
N ASN A 84 1.31 -17.17 0.74
CA ASN A 84 -0.12 -17.42 0.99
C ASN A 84 -0.78 -16.42 1.94
N ASP A 85 0.00 -15.81 2.82
CA ASP A 85 -0.43 -14.78 3.76
C ASP A 85 -0.48 -13.35 3.17
N HIS A 86 -0.18 -13.22 1.86
CA HIS A 86 -0.30 -11.98 1.06
C HIS A 86 -1.09 -12.17 -0.21
N PHE A 87 -1.16 -13.41 -0.72
CA PHE A 87 -1.89 -13.75 -1.94
C PHE A 87 -2.92 -14.86 -1.70
N ASP A 88 -4.01 -14.51 -1.07
CA ASP A 88 -5.18 -15.37 -0.85
C ASP A 88 -5.96 -15.58 -2.16
N THR A 89 -5.60 -16.63 -2.89
CA THR A 89 -6.19 -16.92 -4.21
C THR A 89 -7.70 -17.11 -4.14
N GLU A 90 -8.20 -17.86 -3.16
CA GLU A 90 -9.62 -18.16 -3.03
C GLU A 90 -10.43 -16.92 -2.64
N GLY A 91 -10.02 -16.24 -1.60
CA GLY A 91 -10.70 -15.06 -1.10
C GLY A 91 -10.66 -13.89 -2.09
N LEU A 92 -9.55 -13.72 -2.81
CA LEU A 92 -9.45 -12.66 -3.82
C LEU A 92 -10.38 -12.91 -5.03
N HIS A 93 -10.67 -14.16 -5.41
CA HIS A 93 -11.67 -14.43 -6.45
C HIS A 93 -13.06 -13.96 -6.02
N GLU A 94 -13.48 -14.26 -4.79
CA GLU A 94 -14.75 -13.75 -4.24
C GLU A 94 -14.76 -12.22 -4.18
N LEU A 95 -13.69 -11.63 -3.64
CA LEU A 95 -13.58 -10.21 -3.40
C LEU A 95 -13.57 -9.37 -4.67
N LEU A 96 -12.81 -9.79 -5.68
CA LEU A 96 -12.69 -9.08 -6.96
C LEU A 96 -13.85 -9.36 -7.91
N GLY A 97 -14.43 -10.55 -7.84
CA GLY A 97 -15.45 -11.01 -8.78
C GLY A 97 -14.95 -10.96 -10.22
N GLU A 98 -15.89 -11.04 -11.17
CA GLU A 98 -15.56 -11.09 -12.60
C GLU A 98 -14.94 -9.79 -13.17
N ARG A 99 -15.11 -8.66 -12.50
CA ARG A 99 -14.70 -7.33 -13.01
C ARG A 99 -13.42 -6.79 -12.42
N GLY A 100 -12.94 -7.38 -11.33
CA GLY A 100 -11.73 -6.93 -10.65
C GLY A 100 -10.45 -7.36 -11.37
N TYR A 101 -9.36 -6.74 -10.98
CA TYR A 101 -8.02 -6.99 -11.50
C TYR A 101 -7.03 -7.15 -10.36
N VAL A 102 -6.07 -8.05 -10.55
CA VAL A 102 -4.86 -8.07 -9.73
C VAL A 102 -3.79 -7.24 -10.43
N ILE A 103 -3.21 -6.29 -9.71
CA ILE A 103 -2.07 -5.48 -10.13
C ILE A 103 -0.86 -6.04 -9.39
N CYS A 104 0.16 -6.47 -10.12
CA CYS A 104 1.32 -7.10 -9.51
C CYS A 104 2.61 -6.81 -10.28
N HIS A 105 3.73 -7.07 -9.65
CA HIS A 105 5.04 -6.97 -10.30
C HIS A 105 5.15 -7.95 -11.47
N GLN A 106 5.71 -7.47 -12.59
CA GLN A 106 5.76 -8.23 -13.83
C GLN A 106 6.34 -9.66 -13.70
N PRO A 107 7.39 -9.94 -12.93
CA PRO A 107 7.93 -11.29 -12.78
C PRO A 107 6.93 -12.34 -12.28
N ILE A 108 5.97 -11.94 -11.44
CA ILE A 108 4.95 -12.85 -10.89
C ILE A 108 3.65 -12.87 -11.70
N ALA A 109 3.50 -12.01 -12.70
CA ALA A 109 2.25 -11.81 -13.43
C ALA A 109 1.73 -13.08 -14.12
N ALA A 110 2.61 -13.88 -14.72
CA ALA A 110 2.22 -15.14 -15.36
C ALA A 110 1.69 -16.17 -14.34
N TYR A 111 2.30 -16.24 -13.17
CA TYR A 111 1.82 -17.10 -12.09
C TYR A 111 0.43 -16.65 -11.61
N VAL A 112 0.26 -15.35 -11.34
CA VAL A 112 -1.04 -14.79 -10.90
C VAL A 112 -2.13 -15.02 -11.95
N ALA A 113 -1.82 -14.83 -13.25
CA ALA A 113 -2.74 -15.12 -14.34
C ALA A 113 -3.12 -16.61 -14.42
N SER A 114 -2.18 -17.52 -14.13
CA SER A 114 -2.44 -18.97 -14.10
C SER A 114 -3.42 -19.38 -12.99
N ARG A 115 -3.62 -18.52 -11.98
CA ARG A 115 -4.61 -18.69 -10.93
C ARG A 115 -6.00 -18.16 -11.33
N GLY A 116 -6.20 -17.74 -12.59
CA GLY A 116 -7.49 -17.31 -13.12
C GLY A 116 -7.79 -15.83 -12.99
N PHE A 117 -6.86 -15.00 -12.53
CA PHE A 117 -7.05 -13.55 -12.38
C PHE A 117 -6.83 -12.80 -13.68
N LYS A 118 -7.56 -11.69 -13.83
CA LYS A 118 -7.21 -10.63 -14.79
C LYS A 118 -6.06 -9.81 -14.20
N VAL A 119 -4.93 -9.78 -14.89
CA VAL A 119 -3.69 -9.20 -14.36
C VAL A 119 -3.31 -7.93 -15.10
N ILE A 120 -2.87 -6.94 -14.35
CA ILE A 120 -2.18 -5.75 -14.85
C ILE A 120 -0.75 -5.79 -14.32
N PRO A 121 0.24 -6.16 -15.14
CA PRO A 121 1.63 -6.20 -14.72
C PRO A 121 2.23 -4.81 -14.64
N VAL A 122 3.07 -4.57 -13.62
CA VAL A 122 3.80 -3.30 -13.41
C VAL A 122 5.28 -3.61 -13.22
N THR A 123 6.15 -2.86 -13.88
CA THR A 123 7.60 -2.93 -13.65
C THR A 123 8.06 -2.00 -12.54
N LEU A 124 9.22 -2.27 -11.96
CA LEU A 124 9.78 -1.41 -10.91
C LEU A 124 9.90 0.06 -11.37
N ASN A 125 9.56 0.98 -10.48
CA ASN A 125 9.55 2.42 -10.66
C ASN A 125 8.58 2.91 -11.77
N GLN A 126 7.72 2.04 -12.29
CA GLN A 126 6.64 2.40 -13.18
C GLN A 126 5.38 2.72 -12.38
N SER A 127 4.69 3.79 -12.76
CA SER A 127 3.36 4.14 -12.25
C SER A 127 2.30 3.87 -13.29
N ILE A 128 1.17 3.32 -12.86
CA ILE A 128 -0.05 3.20 -13.66
C ILE A 128 -1.21 3.86 -12.93
N SER A 129 -2.17 4.42 -13.68
CA SER A 129 -3.34 5.06 -13.07
C SER A 129 -4.61 4.27 -13.34
N ARG A 130 -5.40 3.99 -12.29
CA ARG A 130 -6.72 3.35 -12.37
C ARG A 130 -7.61 3.84 -11.23
N GLY A 131 -8.87 4.16 -11.52
CA GLY A 131 -9.88 4.45 -10.50
C GLY A 131 -9.58 5.66 -9.60
N GLY A 132 -8.83 6.65 -10.08
CA GLY A 132 -8.41 7.81 -9.29
C GLY A 132 -7.17 7.57 -8.44
N PHE A 133 -6.53 6.41 -8.56
CA PHE A 133 -5.26 6.09 -7.90
C PHE A 133 -4.12 5.96 -8.91
N TRP A 134 -2.91 6.28 -8.46
CA TRP A 134 -1.66 5.88 -9.11
C TRP A 134 -0.99 4.79 -8.29
N PHE A 135 -0.60 3.71 -8.94
CA PHE A 135 0.08 2.58 -8.34
C PHE A 135 1.51 2.51 -8.86
N THR A 136 2.47 2.61 -7.97
CA THR A 136 3.89 2.54 -8.31
C THR A 136 4.53 1.35 -7.61
N ALA A 137 5.08 0.42 -8.37
CA ALA A 137 5.87 -0.68 -7.84
C ALA A 137 7.27 -0.19 -7.49
N LEU A 138 7.68 -0.34 -6.25
CA LEU A 138 8.98 0.11 -5.73
C LEU A 138 9.83 -1.08 -5.28
N PRO A 139 11.16 -0.94 -5.24
CA PRO A 139 12.03 -1.99 -4.74
C PRO A 139 11.67 -2.44 -3.34
N ALA A 140 11.73 -3.74 -3.13
CA ALA A 140 11.66 -4.41 -1.85
C ALA A 140 12.65 -5.59 -1.83
N SER A 141 12.96 -6.10 -0.66
CA SER A 141 13.86 -7.23 -0.50
C SER A 141 13.17 -8.34 0.28
N ASP A 142 12.80 -9.40 -0.39
CA ASP A 142 12.25 -10.59 0.24
C ASP A 142 13.33 -11.39 0.96
N GLY A 143 13.02 -11.86 2.18
CA GLY A 143 13.95 -12.63 2.99
C GLY A 143 14.16 -14.07 2.50
N PHE A 144 13.35 -14.55 1.56
CA PHE A 144 13.48 -15.86 0.92
C PHE A 144 14.06 -15.79 -0.49
N GLY A 145 14.19 -14.56 -1.03
CA GLY A 145 14.73 -14.32 -2.36
C GLY A 145 13.68 -14.33 -3.47
N ASP A 146 12.40 -14.30 -3.10
CA ASP A 146 11.30 -14.24 -4.05
C ASP A 146 11.13 -12.84 -4.67
N ALA A 147 10.47 -12.78 -5.83
CA ALA A 147 10.17 -11.51 -6.47
C ALA A 147 9.12 -10.74 -5.66
N GLN A 148 9.53 -9.65 -5.03
CA GLN A 148 8.72 -8.81 -4.19
C GLN A 148 8.83 -7.34 -4.59
N VAL A 149 7.77 -6.58 -4.32
CA VAL A 149 7.75 -5.11 -4.42
C VAL A 149 7.11 -4.51 -3.18
N SER A 150 7.47 -3.27 -2.88
CA SER A 150 6.63 -2.38 -2.08
C SER A 150 5.70 -1.60 -3.00
N TRP A 151 4.53 -1.21 -2.51
CA TRP A 151 3.59 -0.39 -3.26
C TRP A 151 3.54 1.03 -2.72
N LEU A 152 3.68 2.01 -3.61
CA LEU A 152 3.24 3.37 -3.36
C LEU A 152 1.90 3.57 -4.08
N VAL A 153 0.85 3.81 -3.31
CA VAL A 153 -0.47 4.20 -3.81
C VAL A 153 -0.66 5.67 -3.53
N SER A 154 -0.93 6.45 -4.58
CA SER A 154 -1.12 7.89 -4.43
C SER A 154 -2.39 8.37 -5.12
N THR A 155 -2.93 9.46 -4.61
CA THR A 155 -3.93 10.31 -5.25
C THR A 155 -3.32 11.70 -5.47
N GLU A 156 -4.11 12.68 -5.85
CA GLU A 156 -3.65 14.07 -5.96
C GLU A 156 -3.19 14.66 -4.61
N THR A 157 -3.78 14.18 -3.51
CA THR A 157 -3.59 14.77 -2.18
C THR A 157 -2.93 13.84 -1.17
N GLN A 158 -2.85 12.54 -1.44
CA GLN A 158 -2.46 11.55 -0.45
C GLN A 158 -1.51 10.48 -1.02
N LYS A 159 -0.57 10.03 -0.18
CA LYS A 159 0.41 9.00 -0.51
C LYS A 159 0.47 7.94 0.58
N VAL A 160 0.19 6.70 0.22
CA VAL A 160 0.23 5.53 1.09
C VAL A 160 1.34 4.61 0.61
N PHE A 161 2.27 4.27 1.47
CA PHE A 161 3.32 3.29 1.20
C PHE A 161 2.99 1.99 1.93
N HIS A 162 3.14 0.86 1.24
CA HIS A 162 2.98 -0.47 1.81
C HIS A 162 4.23 -1.29 1.54
N GLY A 163 4.91 -1.70 2.61
CA GLY A 163 6.21 -2.36 2.52
C GLY A 163 6.16 -3.81 2.05
N GLY A 164 5.02 -4.50 2.24
CA GLY A 164 5.01 -5.97 2.18
C GLY A 164 5.91 -6.55 3.28
N ASP A 165 6.54 -7.66 3.01
CA ASP A 165 7.47 -8.37 3.93
C ASP A 165 8.92 -7.97 3.75
N THR A 166 9.15 -6.71 3.40
CA THR A 166 10.50 -6.31 3.06
C THR A 166 11.48 -6.39 4.24
N LEU A 167 12.67 -6.85 3.94
CA LEU A 167 13.87 -6.61 4.76
C LEU A 167 14.31 -5.15 4.63
N TRP A 168 15.20 -4.73 5.52
CA TRP A 168 15.96 -3.50 5.35
C TRP A 168 16.79 -3.55 4.07
N HIS A 169 16.69 -2.51 3.24
CA HIS A 169 17.50 -2.35 2.02
C HIS A 169 17.88 -0.88 1.77
N GLY A 170 18.83 -0.65 0.86
CA GLY A 170 19.40 0.68 0.63
C GLY A 170 18.53 1.65 -0.17
N ASP A 171 17.35 1.25 -0.67
CA ASP A 171 16.52 2.09 -1.54
C ASP A 171 15.59 3.05 -0.80
N PHE A 172 15.36 2.90 0.51
CA PHE A 172 14.41 3.73 1.25
C PHE A 172 14.71 5.23 1.16
N GLU A 173 15.99 5.62 1.24
CA GLU A 173 16.40 7.02 1.10
C GLU A 173 16.07 7.56 -0.31
N ARG A 174 16.38 6.80 -1.34
CA ARG A 174 16.08 7.17 -2.74
C ARG A 174 14.57 7.28 -2.96
N ILE A 175 13.78 6.33 -2.42
CA ILE A 175 12.32 6.36 -2.50
C ILE A 175 11.78 7.62 -1.80
N GLY A 176 12.25 7.92 -0.59
CA GLY A 176 11.84 9.11 0.15
C GLY A 176 12.23 10.42 -0.53
N ALA A 177 13.41 10.47 -1.17
CA ALA A 177 13.84 11.64 -1.95
C ALA A 177 12.96 11.86 -3.18
N GLN A 178 12.56 10.79 -3.87
CA GLN A 178 11.81 10.86 -5.12
C GLN A 178 10.30 11.05 -4.91
N TYR A 179 9.72 10.37 -3.93
CA TYR A 179 8.27 10.28 -3.76
C TYR A 179 7.75 10.93 -2.48
N GLY A 180 8.61 11.14 -1.48
CA GLY A 180 8.21 11.75 -0.20
C GLY A 180 7.77 13.22 -0.31
N PRO A 181 7.11 13.76 0.72
CA PRO A 181 6.72 13.05 1.93
C PRO A 181 5.62 12.04 1.68
N ILE A 182 5.64 10.94 2.44
CA ILE A 182 4.62 9.89 2.48
C ILE A 182 3.67 10.20 3.64
N ASP A 183 2.35 10.13 3.42
CA ASP A 183 1.39 10.45 4.48
C ASP A 183 1.33 9.34 5.52
N ILE A 184 1.26 8.07 5.06
CA ILE A 184 1.31 6.90 5.93
C ILE A 184 2.11 5.77 5.27
N ALA A 185 2.97 5.12 6.07
CA ALA A 185 3.71 3.92 5.69
C ALA A 185 3.25 2.73 6.53
N PHE A 186 2.67 1.73 5.87
CA PHE A 186 2.40 0.42 6.45
C PHE A 186 3.65 -0.43 6.32
N LEU A 187 4.28 -0.76 7.45
CA LEU A 187 5.56 -1.46 7.48
C LEU A 187 5.51 -2.68 8.40
N PRO A 188 6.12 -3.79 8.00
CA PRO A 188 6.21 -4.98 8.83
C PRO A 188 7.14 -4.71 10.02
N ILE A 189 6.79 -5.26 11.18
CA ILE A 189 7.54 -4.99 12.42
C ILE A 189 7.94 -6.25 13.21
N ASN A 190 7.60 -7.43 12.73
CA ASN A 190 7.81 -8.62 13.54
C ASN A 190 9.26 -9.11 13.61
N GLY A 191 10.13 -8.66 12.68
CA GLY A 191 11.53 -9.10 12.65
C GLY A 191 11.69 -10.61 12.62
N VAL A 192 10.71 -11.32 12.03
CA VAL A 192 10.66 -12.77 12.09
C VAL A 192 11.94 -13.39 11.57
N SER A 193 12.42 -14.39 12.30
CA SER A 193 13.54 -15.22 11.91
C SER A 193 13.10 -16.67 11.81
N VAL A 194 13.55 -17.35 10.78
CA VAL A 194 13.30 -18.78 10.55
C VAL A 194 14.62 -19.54 10.41
N PRO A 195 14.63 -20.86 10.69
CA PRO A 195 15.80 -21.68 10.49
C PRO A 195 16.23 -21.69 9.01
N GLY A 196 17.47 -21.29 8.76
CA GLY A 196 18.10 -21.43 7.46
C GLY A 196 18.81 -22.78 7.30
N PRO A 197 19.52 -23.01 6.17
CA PRO A 197 20.41 -24.11 6.01
C PRO A 197 21.40 -24.17 7.18
N LEU A 198 21.63 -25.33 7.75
CA LEU A 198 22.47 -25.53 8.94
C LEU A 198 21.87 -25.07 10.28
N GLY A 199 20.56 -24.77 10.34
CA GLY A 199 19.85 -24.42 11.57
C GLY A 199 20.12 -23.02 12.12
N ALA A 200 20.89 -22.19 11.43
CA ALA A 200 21.06 -20.79 11.82
C ALA A 200 19.79 -20.00 11.50
N TYR A 201 19.29 -19.24 12.45
CA TYR A 201 18.15 -18.34 12.24
C TYR A 201 18.61 -17.10 11.44
N SER A 202 17.83 -16.72 10.45
CA SER A 202 18.06 -15.50 9.69
C SER A 202 16.78 -14.67 9.61
N PRO A 203 16.88 -13.32 9.70
CA PRO A 203 15.73 -12.46 9.58
C PRO A 203 15.10 -12.56 8.19
N ARG A 204 13.77 -12.46 8.13
CA ARG A 204 12.98 -12.49 6.90
C ARG A 204 12.21 -11.21 6.67
N VAL A 205 12.02 -10.41 7.71
CA VAL A 205 11.24 -9.18 7.72
C VAL A 205 11.95 -8.16 8.62
N MET A 206 11.67 -6.87 8.45
CA MET A 206 12.23 -5.80 9.28
C MET A 206 11.85 -5.94 10.75
N THR A 207 12.78 -5.59 11.63
CA THR A 207 12.51 -5.34 13.05
C THR A 207 11.77 -4.02 13.25
N PRO A 208 11.14 -3.77 14.42
CA PRO A 208 10.49 -2.49 14.74
C PRO A 208 11.42 -1.29 14.57
N GLN A 209 12.68 -1.38 14.99
CA GLN A 209 13.66 -0.30 14.83
C GLN A 209 13.96 -0.04 13.35
N GLN A 210 14.15 -1.09 12.55
CA GLN A 210 14.39 -0.96 11.12
C GLN A 210 13.19 -0.35 10.40
N ALA A 211 11.95 -0.70 10.80
CA ALA A 211 10.75 -0.11 10.24
C ALA A 211 10.66 1.41 10.54
N VAL A 212 11.02 1.84 11.75
CA VAL A 212 11.09 3.27 12.11
C VAL A 212 12.15 3.99 11.27
N ASP A 213 13.33 3.40 11.12
CA ASP A 213 14.40 4.01 10.33
C ASP A 213 14.03 4.07 8.84
N ALA A 214 13.35 3.04 8.30
CA ALA A 214 12.80 3.05 6.95
C ALA A 214 11.74 4.14 6.78
N ALA A 215 10.80 4.28 7.73
CA ALA A 215 9.78 5.33 7.69
C ALA A 215 10.38 6.75 7.68
N LYS A 216 11.47 6.97 8.43
CA LYS A 216 12.21 8.25 8.42
C LYS A 216 12.84 8.52 7.05
N LEU A 217 13.53 7.53 6.48
CA LEU A 217 14.13 7.64 5.14
C LEU A 217 13.07 7.86 4.05
N LEU A 218 11.91 7.22 4.17
CA LEU A 218 10.74 7.45 3.32
C LEU A 218 10.11 8.84 3.51
N ARG A 219 10.53 9.59 4.54
CA ARG A 219 9.94 10.86 4.95
C ARG A 219 8.45 10.71 5.26
N ALA A 220 8.07 9.58 5.88
CA ALA A 220 6.70 9.31 6.28
C ALA A 220 6.29 10.19 7.46
N LYS A 221 5.05 10.70 7.45
CA LYS A 221 4.45 11.43 8.57
C LYS A 221 3.96 10.47 9.65
N VAL A 222 3.43 9.32 9.20
CA VAL A 222 2.87 8.29 10.07
C VAL A 222 3.42 6.92 9.67
N ILE A 223 3.79 6.10 10.65
CA ILE A 223 4.00 4.66 10.50
C ILE A 223 2.83 3.90 11.11
N SER A 224 2.28 2.93 10.37
CA SER A 224 1.31 1.97 10.87
C SER A 224 1.88 0.56 10.78
N PRO A 225 1.95 -0.19 11.89
CA PRO A 225 2.54 -1.52 11.90
C PRO A 225 1.60 -2.54 11.23
N ILE A 226 2.21 -3.46 10.48
CA ILE A 226 1.58 -4.64 9.90
C ILE A 226 2.46 -5.87 10.18
N HIS A 227 1.95 -7.06 9.86
CA HIS A 227 2.69 -8.31 9.83
C HIS A 227 3.36 -8.61 11.19
N PHE A 228 2.58 -8.88 12.24
CA PHE A 228 3.07 -9.20 13.57
C PHE A 228 2.01 -9.93 14.43
N GLY A 229 2.46 -10.63 15.46
CA GLY A 229 1.60 -11.21 16.50
C GLY A 229 1.49 -12.74 16.46
N VAL A 230 2.21 -13.43 15.59
CA VAL A 230 2.28 -14.89 15.56
C VAL A 230 3.20 -15.39 16.68
N THR A 231 2.62 -15.98 17.72
CA THR A 231 3.37 -16.35 18.94
C THR A 231 3.64 -17.84 19.09
N SER A 232 3.05 -18.71 18.28
CA SER A 232 3.04 -20.15 18.52
C SER A 232 3.34 -21.04 17.31
N ALA A 233 3.84 -20.47 16.19
CA ALA A 233 4.21 -21.27 15.02
C ALA A 233 5.63 -21.86 15.20
N PRO A 234 5.80 -23.21 15.16
CA PRO A 234 7.11 -23.82 15.29
C PRO A 234 8.12 -23.33 14.24
N GLY A 235 9.29 -22.87 14.68
CA GLY A 235 10.32 -22.34 13.77
C GLY A 235 10.08 -20.93 13.24
N TYR A 236 9.00 -20.27 13.66
CA TYR A 236 8.70 -18.89 13.32
C TYR A 236 8.88 -18.03 14.58
N VAL A 237 9.95 -17.28 14.65
CA VAL A 237 10.32 -16.53 15.85
C VAL A 237 10.27 -15.03 15.56
N GLU A 238 9.27 -14.36 16.12
CA GLU A 238 9.16 -12.89 16.09
C GLU A 238 10.02 -12.24 17.17
N VAL A 239 10.33 -10.95 16.99
CA VAL A 239 10.90 -10.15 18.08
C VAL A 239 9.92 -10.09 19.26
N GLU A 240 10.45 -10.02 20.47
CA GLU A 240 9.61 -9.94 21.66
C GLU A 240 8.86 -8.61 21.70
N LYS A 241 7.54 -8.64 21.88
CA LYS A 241 6.66 -7.47 22.02
C LYS A 241 6.85 -6.42 20.91
N PRO A 242 6.64 -6.76 19.62
CA PRO A 242 6.98 -5.90 18.50
C PRO A 242 6.29 -4.53 18.55
N LEU A 243 5.04 -4.44 19.02
CA LEU A 243 4.33 -3.16 19.21
C LEU A 243 4.94 -2.29 20.30
N GLN A 244 5.43 -2.86 21.39
CA GLN A 244 6.11 -2.09 22.42
C GLN A 244 7.45 -1.57 21.89
N ALA A 245 8.22 -2.44 21.24
CA ALA A 245 9.48 -2.06 20.61
C ALA A 245 9.31 -0.96 19.55
N LEU A 246 8.21 -0.99 18.78
CA LEU A 246 7.87 0.11 17.86
C LEU A 246 7.61 1.43 18.60
N ARG A 247 6.79 1.38 19.68
CA ARG A 247 6.50 2.59 20.49
C ARG A 247 7.76 3.19 21.08
N ASP A 248 8.65 2.35 21.58
CA ASP A 248 9.91 2.79 22.15
C ASP A 248 10.82 3.40 21.08
N ALA A 249 10.85 2.83 19.88
CA ALA A 249 11.66 3.31 18.76
C ALA A 249 11.19 4.66 18.19
N VAL A 250 9.90 5.00 18.29
CA VAL A 250 9.37 6.30 17.80
C VAL A 250 9.31 7.37 18.88
N ALA A 251 9.53 7.07 20.16
CA ALA A 251 9.26 7.98 21.30
C ALA A 251 9.89 9.38 21.14
N ASP A 252 11.10 9.45 20.60
CA ASP A 252 11.86 10.71 20.43
C ASP A 252 12.04 11.09 18.94
N GLN A 253 11.15 10.60 18.06
CA GLN A 253 11.26 10.85 16.63
C GLN A 253 10.18 11.83 16.13
N PRO A 254 10.45 12.61 15.08
CA PRO A 254 9.45 13.43 14.41
C PRO A 254 8.54 12.59 13.49
N LEU A 255 8.12 11.43 13.96
CA LEU A 255 7.32 10.41 13.27
C LEU A 255 6.23 9.95 14.23
N SER A 256 4.98 9.93 13.77
CA SER A 256 3.87 9.41 14.56
C SER A 256 3.68 7.93 14.28
N ALA A 257 3.49 7.11 15.32
CA ALA A 257 3.06 5.72 15.18
C ALA A 257 1.57 5.62 15.48
N VAL A 258 0.80 5.05 14.54
CA VAL A 258 -0.63 4.80 14.70
C VAL A 258 -0.89 3.31 14.55
N HIS A 259 -1.25 2.65 15.64
CA HIS A 259 -1.67 1.25 15.62
C HIS A 259 -3.18 1.18 15.35
N LEU A 260 -3.54 0.93 14.08
CA LEU A 260 -4.90 0.61 13.69
C LEU A 260 -5.18 -0.87 13.96
N LEU A 261 -6.29 -1.18 14.62
CA LEU A 261 -6.77 -2.56 14.72
C LEU A 261 -7.43 -2.97 13.39
N PRO A 262 -7.51 -4.29 13.08
CA PRO A 262 -8.25 -4.75 11.92
C PRO A 262 -9.69 -4.26 11.94
N GLY A 263 -10.08 -3.57 10.87
CA GLY A 263 -11.37 -2.90 10.72
C GLY A 263 -11.35 -1.40 11.01
N ASP A 264 -10.32 -0.89 11.70
CA ASP A 264 -10.19 0.55 11.94
C ASP A 264 -9.83 1.30 10.66
N SER A 265 -10.41 2.48 10.50
CA SER A 265 -10.03 3.44 9.45
C SER A 265 -9.20 4.57 10.05
N LEU A 266 -8.21 5.04 9.27
CA LEU A 266 -7.49 6.26 9.60
C LEU A 266 -8.44 7.44 9.41
N GLN A 267 -8.82 8.09 10.52
CA GLN A 267 -9.57 9.34 10.48
C GLN A 267 -8.61 10.46 10.04
N GLN A 268 -9.03 11.20 9.03
CA GLN A 268 -8.30 12.36 8.50
C GLN A 268 -8.73 13.63 9.20
#